data_0a39fd32d339fd44c1cd455a73adc9b9
#
_entry.id   0a39fd32d339fd44c1cd455a73adc9b9
#
_cell.length_a   1.000
_cell.length_b   1.000
_cell.length_c   1.000
_cell.angle_alpha   90.00
_cell.angle_beta   90.00
_cell.angle_gamma   90.00
#
_symmetry.space_group_name_H-M   'P 1'
#
loop_
_entity.id
_entity.type
_entity.pdbx_description
1 polymer ?
#
loop_
_entity_poly.entity_id
_entity_poly.type
_entity_poly.pdbx_seq_one_letter_code
_entity_poly.pdbx_strand_id
1 'polypeptide(L)'
;MLDVLSREYLESIRNVREIPRRFKLPQSQFDIVAVVGPRRVGKTFLFLKTAWELLERGEQVLYASFEHLWVNSLDERRLAEEVRRIYPRGTVHLFLDEAQAWPRWDYRLRWLHDVKDFRLYVTGSTSELSAERIPARLRGRYISRLLLPLSFCEVAGMSAVQTFRDAGLARRLFQEYARWGGFPEIWLERSLDKVRSLVDTVFYRDIVERRRVRDVEALEALLKLVLENYANPITWRSLARSLDVDAKTAAAYIRYMEEAYFLFVVERFGPAKRRIKAPRKIYLVDPVFASLSKSGLDMGRRLENLVFIELLRRAVERGGRLYYVDLDGGEVDLAYVEDGAVELYEVAYEPDEKHARKLREAAGRLGAASYTLISWDSEDHGAIPAWKWMLASCGDRTTSADGGVEARPS
;
A
#
# COMPACT_ATOMS: atom_id res chain seq x y z
N MET A 1 23.14 -16.77 -19.24
CA MET A 1 22.42 -17.15 -17.99
C MET A 1 21.26 -16.19 -17.70
N LEU A 2 21.43 -14.86 -17.78
CA LEU A 2 20.37 -13.87 -17.52
C LEU A 2 19.13 -14.09 -18.41
N ASP A 3 19.33 -14.40 -19.71
CA ASP A 3 18.27 -14.67 -20.68
C ASP A 3 17.42 -15.90 -20.28
N VAL A 4 18.07 -16.98 -19.84
CA VAL A 4 17.38 -18.22 -19.40
C VAL A 4 16.54 -17.93 -18.16
N LEU A 5 17.13 -17.30 -17.15
CA LEU A 5 16.42 -16.91 -15.92
C LEU A 5 15.23 -15.98 -16.21
N SER A 6 15.44 -14.96 -17.07
CA SER A 6 14.37 -14.05 -17.45
C SER A 6 13.20 -14.78 -18.10
N ARG A 7 13.45 -15.71 -19.01
CA ARG A 7 12.40 -16.52 -19.66
C ARG A 7 11.67 -17.42 -18.66
N GLU A 8 12.40 -18.13 -17.80
CA GLU A 8 11.81 -18.98 -16.77
C GLU A 8 10.82 -18.21 -15.88
N TYR A 9 11.23 -17.01 -15.41
CA TYR A 9 10.34 -16.14 -14.64
C TYR A 9 9.12 -15.69 -15.45
N LEU A 10 9.31 -15.25 -16.69
CA LEU A 10 8.21 -14.81 -17.55
C LEU A 10 7.24 -15.95 -17.87
N GLU A 11 7.72 -17.16 -18.08
CA GLU A 11 6.89 -18.32 -18.33
C GLU A 11 6.11 -18.77 -17.08
N SER A 12 6.65 -18.53 -15.88
CA SER A 12 6.02 -18.95 -14.63
C SER A 12 4.64 -18.38 -14.39
N ILE A 13 4.31 -17.22 -14.98
CA ILE A 13 2.99 -16.56 -14.80
C ILE A 13 1.92 -17.06 -15.76
N ARG A 14 2.25 -17.81 -16.80
CA ARG A 14 1.27 -18.25 -17.83
C ARG A 14 0.06 -19.00 -17.27
N ASN A 15 0.29 -19.77 -16.21
CA ASN A 15 -0.75 -20.60 -15.58
C ASN A 15 -1.27 -20.01 -14.25
N VAL A 16 -0.84 -18.80 -13.89
CA VAL A 16 -1.31 -18.16 -12.66
C VAL A 16 -2.65 -17.49 -12.92
N ARG A 17 -3.65 -17.79 -12.07
CA ARG A 17 -4.93 -17.12 -12.13
C ARG A 17 -4.76 -15.62 -11.87
N GLU A 18 -4.98 -14.84 -12.91
CA GLU A 18 -4.90 -13.39 -12.81
C GLU A 18 -6.05 -12.80 -11.99
N ILE A 19 -5.69 -11.88 -11.10
CA ILE A 19 -6.64 -10.94 -10.50
C ILE A 19 -6.41 -9.59 -11.17
N PRO A 20 -7.37 -9.09 -11.98
CA PRO A 20 -7.21 -7.80 -12.64
C PRO A 20 -6.95 -6.68 -11.62
N ARG A 21 -5.87 -5.94 -11.83
CA ARG A 21 -5.50 -4.80 -10.98
C ARG A 21 -5.92 -3.51 -11.65
N ARG A 22 -6.45 -2.58 -10.88
CA ARG A 22 -6.70 -1.20 -11.34
C ARG A 22 -5.43 -0.36 -11.36
N PHE A 23 -4.40 -0.81 -10.66
CA PHE A 23 -3.10 -0.20 -10.65
C PHE A 23 -2.47 -0.26 -12.04
N LYS A 24 -2.10 0.92 -12.58
CA LYS A 24 -1.35 1.04 -13.83
C LYS A 24 0.10 1.41 -13.50
N LEU A 25 1.04 0.68 -14.11
CA LEU A 25 2.45 1.01 -13.99
C LEU A 25 2.71 2.36 -14.67
N PRO A 26 3.30 3.36 -13.97
CA PRO A 26 3.65 4.62 -14.61
C PRO A 26 4.55 4.39 -15.82
N GLN A 27 4.30 5.11 -16.90
CA GLN A 27 5.18 5.12 -18.06
C GLN A 27 6.07 6.37 -18.00
N SER A 28 7.37 6.19 -18.00
CA SER A 28 8.32 7.27 -18.13
C SER A 28 9.44 6.88 -19.08
N GLN A 29 9.86 7.83 -19.90
CA GLN A 29 11.02 7.65 -20.77
C GLN A 29 12.32 8.06 -20.06
N PHE A 30 12.21 8.82 -18.98
CA PHE A 30 13.32 9.48 -18.33
C PHE A 30 13.56 9.05 -16.88
N ASP A 31 12.55 8.46 -16.23
CA ASP A 31 12.62 8.16 -14.81
C ASP A 31 12.71 6.65 -14.55
N ILE A 32 13.35 6.31 -13.44
CA ILE A 32 13.26 4.98 -12.85
C ILE A 32 11.87 4.85 -12.26
N VAL A 33 11.11 3.87 -12.70
CA VAL A 33 9.75 3.58 -12.21
C VAL A 33 9.83 2.52 -11.12
N ALA A 34 9.42 2.88 -9.90
CA ALA A 34 9.40 1.97 -8.77
C ALA A 34 7.99 1.59 -8.35
N VAL A 35 7.78 0.32 -8.09
CA VAL A 35 6.59 -0.20 -7.43
C VAL A 35 7.00 -0.75 -6.07
N VAL A 36 6.54 -0.09 -5.02
CA VAL A 36 6.79 -0.47 -3.63
C VAL A 36 5.52 -0.99 -2.99
N GLY A 37 5.64 -1.67 -1.86
CA GLY A 37 4.46 -2.15 -1.13
C GLY A 37 4.72 -3.45 -0.39
N PRO A 38 3.76 -3.93 0.39
CA PRO A 38 3.94 -5.08 1.26
C PRO A 38 4.34 -6.34 0.48
N ARG A 39 4.97 -7.27 1.18
CA ARG A 39 5.28 -8.59 0.63
C ARG A 39 4.00 -9.33 0.21
N ARG A 40 4.06 -10.13 -0.85
CA ARG A 40 2.94 -10.90 -1.42
C ARG A 40 1.72 -10.09 -1.90
N VAL A 41 1.90 -8.79 -2.13
CA VAL A 41 0.84 -7.92 -2.69
C VAL A 41 0.69 -8.05 -4.21
N GLY A 42 1.62 -8.75 -4.87
CA GLY A 42 1.59 -9.00 -6.33
C GLY A 42 2.51 -8.10 -7.16
N LYS A 43 3.54 -7.46 -6.58
CA LYS A 43 4.53 -6.63 -7.31
C LYS A 43 5.24 -7.41 -8.43
N THR A 44 5.82 -8.56 -8.09
CA THR A 44 6.48 -9.46 -9.04
C THR A 44 5.55 -9.87 -10.17
N PHE A 45 4.30 -10.26 -9.84
CA PHE A 45 3.31 -10.63 -10.84
C PHE A 45 2.99 -9.46 -11.79
N LEU A 46 2.80 -8.25 -11.25
CA LEU A 46 2.59 -7.05 -12.05
C LEU A 46 3.75 -6.79 -13.01
N PHE A 47 4.99 -6.95 -12.55
CA PHE A 47 6.19 -6.78 -13.37
C PHE A 47 6.28 -7.81 -14.48
N LEU A 48 6.12 -9.08 -14.15
CA LEU A 48 6.17 -10.16 -15.13
C LEU A 48 5.06 -10.03 -16.18
N LYS A 49 3.85 -9.65 -15.77
CA LYS A 49 2.74 -9.38 -16.68
C LYS A 49 3.05 -8.22 -17.62
N THR A 50 3.50 -7.08 -17.07
CA THR A 50 3.86 -5.91 -17.90
C THR A 50 5.01 -6.22 -18.85
N ALA A 51 6.01 -6.96 -18.37
CA ALA A 51 7.13 -7.41 -19.18
C ALA A 51 6.67 -8.33 -20.34
N TRP A 52 5.75 -9.23 -20.06
CA TRP A 52 5.14 -10.08 -21.06
C TRP A 52 4.37 -9.29 -22.13
N GLU A 53 3.52 -8.34 -21.71
CA GLU A 53 2.77 -7.47 -22.62
C GLU A 53 3.69 -6.63 -23.53
N LEU A 54 4.84 -6.18 -23.02
CA LEU A 54 5.85 -5.47 -23.82
C LEU A 54 6.54 -6.40 -24.82
N LEU A 55 6.88 -7.63 -24.44
CA LEU A 55 7.44 -8.64 -25.35
C LEU A 55 6.49 -8.97 -26.49
N GLU A 56 5.18 -9.10 -26.22
CA GLU A 56 4.18 -9.34 -27.27
C GLU A 56 4.07 -8.17 -28.26
N ARG A 57 4.45 -6.96 -27.84
CA ARG A 57 4.54 -5.77 -28.71
C ARG A 57 5.86 -5.68 -29.47
N GLY A 58 6.76 -6.66 -29.30
CA GLY A 58 8.07 -6.68 -29.94
C GLY A 58 9.15 -5.83 -29.27
N GLU A 59 8.89 -5.34 -28.05
CA GLU A 59 9.87 -4.58 -27.28
C GLU A 59 10.97 -5.50 -26.71
N GLN A 60 12.15 -4.93 -26.47
CA GLN A 60 13.26 -5.64 -25.83
C GLN A 60 13.09 -5.61 -24.32
N VAL A 61 12.93 -6.77 -23.69
CA VAL A 61 12.59 -6.88 -22.28
C VAL A 61 13.49 -7.89 -21.57
N LEU A 62 13.97 -7.55 -20.39
CA LEU A 62 14.62 -8.48 -19.47
C LEU A 62 14.08 -8.29 -18.04
N TYR A 63 13.90 -9.42 -17.37
CA TYR A 63 13.54 -9.48 -15.97
C TYR A 63 14.69 -10.08 -15.16
N ALA A 64 15.00 -9.49 -14.01
CA ALA A 64 16.05 -9.96 -13.10
C ALA A 64 15.59 -9.78 -11.64
N SER A 65 15.62 -10.85 -10.85
CA SER A 65 15.34 -10.80 -9.40
C SER A 65 16.62 -10.82 -8.60
N PHE A 66 16.78 -9.84 -7.71
CA PHE A 66 17.93 -9.79 -6.79
C PHE A 66 17.79 -10.72 -5.58
N GLU A 67 16.71 -11.48 -5.46
CA GLU A 67 16.67 -12.64 -4.56
C GLU A 67 17.44 -13.84 -5.12
N HIS A 68 17.73 -13.86 -6.44
CA HIS A 68 18.53 -14.90 -7.06
C HIS A 68 20.04 -14.62 -6.82
N LEU A 69 20.75 -15.55 -6.21
CA LEU A 69 22.15 -15.35 -5.75
C LEU A 69 23.10 -14.90 -6.87
N TRP A 70 23.00 -15.52 -8.06
CA TRP A 70 23.87 -15.16 -9.18
C TRP A 70 23.56 -13.75 -9.69
N VAL A 71 22.29 -13.34 -9.81
CA VAL A 71 21.91 -11.99 -10.23
C VAL A 71 22.40 -10.96 -9.21
N ASN A 72 22.23 -11.26 -7.91
CA ASN A 72 22.68 -10.40 -6.82
C ASN A 72 24.21 -10.20 -6.80
N SER A 73 24.98 -11.20 -7.28
CA SER A 73 26.43 -11.12 -7.33
C SER A 73 26.97 -10.22 -8.47
N LEU A 74 26.13 -9.86 -9.43
CA LEU A 74 26.53 -8.98 -10.54
C LEU A 74 26.67 -7.54 -10.03
N ASP A 75 27.71 -6.84 -10.46
CA ASP A 75 27.75 -5.39 -10.38
C ASP A 75 26.98 -4.76 -11.55
N GLU A 76 26.82 -3.45 -11.55
CA GLU A 76 26.05 -2.72 -12.55
C GLU A 76 26.62 -2.83 -13.97
N ARG A 77 27.94 -2.96 -14.11
CA ARG A 77 28.63 -3.08 -15.41
C ARG A 77 28.42 -4.47 -15.99
N ARG A 78 28.63 -5.50 -15.18
CA ARG A 78 28.39 -6.89 -15.60
C ARG A 78 26.95 -7.13 -15.94
N LEU A 79 26.01 -6.57 -15.17
CA LEU A 79 24.59 -6.63 -15.50
C LEU A 79 24.32 -6.01 -16.88
N ALA A 80 24.84 -4.80 -17.13
CA ALA A 80 24.70 -4.12 -18.41
C ALA A 80 25.35 -4.93 -19.57
N GLU A 81 26.51 -5.53 -19.36
CA GLU A 81 27.18 -6.40 -20.34
C GLU A 81 26.34 -7.63 -20.67
N GLU A 82 25.75 -8.30 -19.66
CA GLU A 82 24.85 -9.44 -19.89
C GLU A 82 23.60 -9.02 -20.68
N VAL A 83 23.01 -7.87 -20.37
CA VAL A 83 21.89 -7.30 -21.12
C VAL A 83 22.28 -7.03 -22.57
N ARG A 84 23.45 -6.41 -22.82
CA ARG A 84 23.95 -6.07 -24.17
C ARG A 84 24.41 -7.29 -24.98
N ARG A 85 24.75 -8.39 -24.32
CA ARG A 85 25.03 -9.66 -25.01
C ARG A 85 23.74 -10.24 -25.61
N ILE A 86 22.57 -10.01 -24.97
CA ILE A 86 21.27 -10.49 -25.46
C ILE A 86 20.69 -9.48 -26.46
N TYR A 87 20.73 -8.20 -26.15
CA TYR A 87 20.23 -7.10 -26.97
C TYR A 87 21.35 -6.09 -27.28
N PRO A 88 22.13 -6.31 -28.37
CA PRO A 88 23.31 -5.48 -28.67
C PRO A 88 22.99 -4.01 -28.97
N ARG A 89 21.76 -3.70 -29.39
CA ARG A 89 21.32 -2.34 -29.75
C ARG A 89 19.89 -2.08 -29.30
N GLY A 90 19.51 -0.82 -29.26
CA GLY A 90 18.16 -0.37 -28.89
C GLY A 90 17.96 -0.21 -27.39
N THR A 91 16.81 0.33 -27.02
CA THR A 91 16.41 0.50 -25.64
C THR A 91 15.84 -0.80 -25.08
N VAL A 92 16.29 -1.19 -23.90
CA VAL A 92 15.82 -2.40 -23.21
C VAL A 92 14.99 -2.02 -21.99
N HIS A 93 13.79 -2.59 -21.86
CA HIS A 93 12.98 -2.52 -20.66
C HIS A 93 13.52 -3.50 -19.62
N LEU A 94 14.14 -2.98 -18.57
CA LEU A 94 14.82 -3.77 -17.55
C LEU A 94 14.00 -3.78 -16.25
N PHE A 95 13.41 -4.91 -15.95
CA PHE A 95 12.61 -5.15 -14.75
C PHE A 95 13.49 -5.76 -13.66
N LEU A 96 13.76 -4.99 -12.61
CA LEU A 96 14.64 -5.32 -11.50
C LEU A 96 13.83 -5.55 -10.24
N ASP A 97 13.58 -6.81 -9.91
CA ASP A 97 12.73 -7.19 -8.78
C ASP A 97 13.53 -7.27 -7.47
N GLU A 98 12.90 -6.80 -6.36
CA GLU A 98 13.50 -6.70 -5.02
C GLU A 98 14.86 -5.96 -5.03
N ALA A 99 14.90 -4.81 -5.71
CA ALA A 99 16.12 -4.06 -5.96
C ALA A 99 16.87 -3.65 -4.68
N GLN A 100 16.19 -3.51 -3.53
CA GLN A 100 16.84 -3.23 -2.24
C GLN A 100 17.72 -4.37 -1.73
N ALA A 101 17.60 -5.58 -2.28
CA ALA A 101 18.50 -6.67 -1.96
C ALA A 101 19.87 -6.54 -2.67
N TRP A 102 19.97 -5.71 -3.69
CA TRP A 102 21.20 -5.49 -4.45
C TRP A 102 22.15 -4.57 -3.65
N PRO A 103 23.37 -4.99 -3.28
CA PRO A 103 24.28 -4.16 -2.52
C PRO A 103 24.54 -2.81 -3.21
N ARG A 104 24.41 -1.69 -2.49
CA ARG A 104 24.56 -0.32 -3.04
C ARG A 104 23.59 -0.04 -4.21
N TRP A 105 22.39 -0.60 -4.15
CA TRP A 105 21.37 -0.52 -5.19
C TRP A 105 21.13 0.92 -5.71
N ASP A 106 21.16 1.91 -4.84
CA ASP A 106 20.93 3.31 -5.16
C ASP A 106 22.01 3.91 -6.08
N TYR A 107 23.27 3.54 -5.87
CA TYR A 107 24.39 3.90 -6.74
C TYR A 107 24.29 3.17 -8.09
N ARG A 108 24.01 1.89 -8.06
CA ARG A 108 23.95 1.02 -9.23
C ARG A 108 22.77 1.36 -10.15
N LEU A 109 21.60 1.63 -9.57
CA LEU A 109 20.45 2.12 -10.34
C LEU A 109 20.74 3.48 -10.98
N ARG A 110 21.41 4.38 -10.25
CA ARG A 110 21.83 5.66 -10.81
C ARG A 110 22.76 5.49 -12.01
N TRP A 111 23.75 4.60 -11.92
CA TRP A 111 24.67 4.32 -13.00
C TRP A 111 23.95 3.75 -14.23
N LEU A 112 23.08 2.73 -14.05
CA LEU A 112 22.27 2.16 -15.13
C LEU A 112 21.38 3.23 -15.80
N HIS A 113 20.80 4.12 -15.03
CA HIS A 113 19.98 5.21 -15.55
C HIS A 113 20.79 6.21 -16.38
N ASP A 114 22.02 6.56 -15.95
CA ASP A 114 22.85 7.54 -16.64
C ASP A 114 23.39 7.02 -17.97
N VAL A 115 23.49 5.70 -18.15
CA VAL A 115 23.87 5.07 -19.45
C VAL A 115 22.79 5.32 -20.52
N LYS A 116 21.54 5.61 -20.12
CA LYS A 116 20.40 5.97 -21.00
C LYS A 116 19.93 4.89 -22.00
N ASP A 117 20.49 3.71 -21.90
CA ASP A 117 20.14 2.58 -22.78
C ASP A 117 19.02 1.69 -22.23
N PHE A 118 18.60 1.98 -20.99
CA PHE A 118 17.65 1.17 -20.27
C PHE A 118 16.46 1.98 -19.80
N ARG A 119 15.26 1.41 -19.91
CA ARG A 119 14.07 1.84 -19.17
C ARG A 119 13.97 1.00 -17.92
N LEU A 120 14.19 1.62 -16.77
CA LEU A 120 14.34 0.92 -15.50
C LEU A 120 13.02 0.85 -14.74
N TYR A 121 12.60 -0.36 -14.41
CA TYR A 121 11.50 -0.67 -13.53
C TYR A 121 12.03 -1.43 -12.32
N VAL A 122 11.71 -0.98 -11.12
CA VAL A 122 12.23 -1.60 -9.88
C VAL A 122 11.11 -1.91 -8.90
N THR A 123 11.21 -3.04 -8.19
CA THR A 123 10.31 -3.30 -7.05
C THR A 123 11.06 -3.33 -5.73
N GLY A 124 10.29 -3.14 -4.66
CA GLY A 124 10.78 -3.38 -3.31
C GLY A 124 9.65 -3.67 -2.32
N SER A 125 9.92 -4.58 -1.41
CA SER A 125 9.00 -4.98 -0.34
C SER A 125 9.12 -4.11 0.91
N THR A 126 9.99 -3.11 0.90
CA THR A 126 10.18 -2.16 2.00
C THR A 126 10.13 -0.73 1.52
N SER A 127 9.91 0.21 2.44
CA SER A 127 9.79 1.64 2.13
C SER A 127 11.11 2.32 1.73
N GLU A 128 12.23 1.59 1.62
CA GLU A 128 13.52 2.18 1.20
C GLU A 128 13.48 2.72 -0.23
N LEU A 129 12.64 2.13 -1.08
CA LEU A 129 12.39 2.59 -2.45
C LEU A 129 11.18 3.53 -2.55
N SER A 130 10.56 3.96 -1.46
CA SER A 130 9.47 4.93 -1.50
C SER A 130 9.97 6.34 -1.84
N ALA A 131 9.09 7.18 -2.38
CA ALA A 131 9.45 8.55 -2.75
C ALA A 131 9.98 9.39 -1.57
N GLU A 132 9.48 9.12 -0.35
CA GLU A 132 9.85 9.84 0.87
C GLU A 132 11.27 9.46 1.36
N ARG A 133 11.70 8.24 1.08
CA ARG A 133 12.96 7.67 1.60
C ARG A 133 14.06 7.51 0.55
N ILE A 134 13.74 7.82 -0.71
CA ILE A 134 14.69 7.67 -1.81
C ILE A 134 15.98 8.46 -1.54
N PRO A 135 17.17 7.86 -1.72
CA PRO A 135 18.45 8.55 -1.59
C PRO A 135 18.56 9.78 -2.50
N ALA A 136 19.23 10.82 -2.01
CA ALA A 136 19.36 12.11 -2.71
C ALA A 136 19.85 11.98 -4.17
N ARG A 137 20.69 10.98 -4.45
CA ARG A 137 21.25 10.74 -5.80
C ARG A 137 20.23 10.29 -6.85
N LEU A 138 19.07 9.79 -6.44
CA LEU A 138 17.98 9.36 -7.32
C LEU A 138 16.85 10.40 -7.41
N ARG A 139 16.85 11.43 -6.57
CA ARG A 139 15.82 12.48 -6.60
C ARG A 139 15.78 13.18 -7.95
N GLY A 140 14.56 13.45 -8.44
CA GLY A 140 14.34 14.07 -9.75
C GLY A 140 14.48 13.12 -10.95
N ARG A 141 14.67 11.82 -10.71
CA ARG A 141 14.77 10.77 -11.75
C ARG A 141 14.03 9.50 -11.36
N TYR A 142 13.04 9.60 -10.49
CA TYR A 142 12.45 8.46 -9.82
C TYR A 142 10.98 8.70 -9.54
N ILE A 143 10.15 7.81 -10.03
CA ILE A 143 8.71 7.80 -9.77
C ILE A 143 8.41 6.56 -8.95
N SER A 144 7.96 6.73 -7.72
CA SER A 144 7.52 5.62 -6.86
C SER A 144 6.01 5.58 -6.75
N ARG A 145 5.45 4.38 -6.78
CA ARG A 145 4.02 4.12 -6.54
C ARG A 145 3.85 2.99 -5.56
N LEU A 146 3.00 3.19 -4.58
CA LEU A 146 2.66 2.19 -3.57
C LEU A 146 1.56 1.27 -4.10
N LEU A 147 1.87 -0.02 -4.22
CA LEU A 147 0.89 -1.06 -4.52
C LEU A 147 0.35 -1.62 -3.21
N LEU A 148 -0.92 -1.37 -2.94
CA LEU A 148 -1.65 -1.89 -1.78
C LEU A 148 -2.32 -3.24 -2.09
N PRO A 149 -2.76 -4.01 -1.08
CA PRO A 149 -3.61 -5.18 -1.27
C PRO A 149 -4.81 -4.86 -2.16
N LEU A 150 -5.48 -5.84 -2.75
CA LEU A 150 -6.64 -5.62 -3.61
C LEU A 150 -7.67 -4.69 -2.96
N SER A 151 -8.21 -3.75 -3.72
CA SER A 151 -9.34 -2.94 -3.28
C SER A 151 -10.64 -3.74 -3.37
N PHE A 152 -11.68 -3.27 -2.69
CA PHE A 152 -13.01 -3.85 -2.86
C PHE A 152 -13.49 -3.78 -4.32
N CYS A 153 -13.14 -2.71 -5.05
CA CYS A 153 -13.41 -2.59 -6.48
C CYS A 153 -12.76 -3.70 -7.32
N GLU A 154 -11.49 -4.04 -7.05
CA GLU A 154 -10.79 -5.10 -7.77
C GLU A 154 -11.42 -6.46 -7.49
N VAL A 155 -11.79 -6.71 -6.23
CA VAL A 155 -12.49 -7.92 -5.80
C VAL A 155 -13.89 -8.00 -6.42
N ALA A 156 -14.64 -6.91 -6.44
CA ALA A 156 -15.96 -6.82 -7.04
C ALA A 156 -15.92 -7.07 -8.55
N GLY A 157 -14.92 -6.51 -9.23
CA GLY A 157 -14.70 -6.74 -10.67
C GLY A 157 -14.47 -8.19 -11.03
N MET A 158 -13.75 -8.94 -10.18
CA MET A 158 -13.55 -10.39 -10.36
C MET A 158 -14.85 -11.21 -10.27
N SER A 159 -15.81 -10.76 -9.49
CA SER A 159 -17.05 -11.46 -9.23
C SER A 159 -18.16 -11.10 -10.22
N ALA A 160 -17.83 -10.37 -11.30
CA ALA A 160 -18.79 -9.83 -12.28
C ALA A 160 -19.96 -9.08 -11.61
N VAL A 161 -19.71 -8.49 -10.43
CA VAL A 161 -20.66 -7.59 -9.77
C VAL A 161 -20.76 -6.35 -10.65
N GLN A 162 -21.65 -6.41 -11.60
CA GLN A 162 -22.04 -5.26 -12.38
C GLN A 162 -22.84 -4.35 -11.47
N THR A 163 -22.12 -3.52 -10.69
CA THR A 163 -22.66 -2.34 -10.06
C THR A 163 -23.90 -2.54 -9.16
N PHE A 164 -24.33 -1.49 -8.54
CA PHE A 164 -25.49 -1.27 -7.66
C PHE A 164 -26.80 -2.05 -7.93
N ARG A 165 -26.92 -2.80 -9.01
CA ARG A 165 -28.10 -3.59 -9.35
C ARG A 165 -28.26 -4.86 -8.51
N ASP A 166 -27.15 -5.40 -7.96
CA ASP A 166 -27.20 -6.55 -7.06
C ASP A 166 -26.61 -6.22 -5.69
N ALA A 167 -27.32 -5.40 -4.92
CA ALA A 167 -26.94 -5.00 -3.57
C ALA A 167 -26.72 -6.21 -2.65
N GLY A 168 -27.46 -7.29 -2.82
CA GLY A 168 -27.32 -8.52 -2.03
C GLY A 168 -25.97 -9.21 -2.28
N LEU A 169 -25.53 -9.28 -3.52
CA LEU A 169 -24.22 -9.84 -3.86
C LEU A 169 -23.10 -8.94 -3.37
N ALA A 170 -23.21 -7.63 -3.56
CA ALA A 170 -22.22 -6.66 -3.10
C ALA A 170 -22.02 -6.71 -1.57
N ARG A 171 -23.11 -6.80 -0.79
CA ARG A 171 -23.05 -6.98 0.67
C ARG A 171 -22.33 -8.25 1.09
N ARG A 172 -22.71 -9.41 0.52
CA ARG A 172 -22.03 -10.67 0.82
C ARG A 172 -20.53 -10.61 0.47
N LEU A 173 -20.21 -10.07 -0.68
CA LEU A 173 -18.83 -9.93 -1.11
C LEU A 173 -18.04 -8.99 -0.21
N PHE A 174 -18.67 -7.90 0.26
CA PHE A 174 -18.05 -6.99 1.22
C PHE A 174 -17.77 -7.67 2.57
N GLN A 175 -18.71 -8.48 3.07
CA GLN A 175 -18.50 -9.26 4.30
C GLN A 175 -17.30 -10.20 4.16
N GLU A 176 -17.16 -10.86 3.01
CA GLU A 176 -16.01 -11.72 2.74
C GLU A 176 -14.71 -10.91 2.60
N TYR A 177 -14.76 -9.77 1.91
CA TYR A 177 -13.62 -8.88 1.79
C TYR A 177 -13.17 -8.32 3.14
N ALA A 178 -14.11 -7.93 3.99
CA ALA A 178 -13.83 -7.51 5.35
C ALA A 178 -13.19 -8.62 6.20
N ARG A 179 -13.56 -9.89 5.93
CA ARG A 179 -13.02 -11.06 6.64
C ARG A 179 -11.63 -11.46 6.15
N TRP A 180 -11.43 -11.52 4.84
CA TRP A 180 -10.24 -12.12 4.21
C TRP A 180 -9.24 -11.10 3.68
N GLY A 181 -9.61 -9.82 3.66
CA GLY A 181 -8.76 -8.75 3.17
C GLY A 181 -8.50 -8.80 1.67
N GLY A 182 -7.48 -8.06 1.24
CA GLY A 182 -7.13 -7.88 -0.17
C GLY A 182 -5.79 -8.48 -0.59
N PHE A 183 -5.09 -9.24 0.25
CA PHE A 183 -3.89 -9.96 -0.22
C PHE A 183 -4.28 -11.05 -1.22
N PRO A 184 -3.72 -11.05 -2.45
CA PRO A 184 -4.18 -11.94 -3.53
C PRO A 184 -4.26 -13.42 -3.15
N GLU A 185 -3.20 -13.99 -2.57
CA GLU A 185 -3.17 -15.40 -2.16
C GLU A 185 -4.18 -15.70 -1.04
N ILE A 186 -4.30 -14.79 -0.06
CA ILE A 186 -5.24 -14.95 1.06
C ILE A 186 -6.68 -14.87 0.55
N TRP A 187 -6.96 -13.92 -0.36
CA TRP A 187 -8.26 -13.78 -0.98
C TRP A 187 -8.69 -15.03 -1.77
N LEU A 188 -7.76 -15.63 -2.52
CA LEU A 188 -8.04 -16.82 -3.33
C LEU A 188 -8.21 -18.08 -2.50
N GLU A 189 -7.36 -18.29 -1.49
CA GLU A 189 -7.32 -19.54 -0.71
C GLU A 189 -8.14 -19.47 0.58
N ARG A 190 -8.44 -18.25 1.10
CA ARG A 190 -9.22 -18.02 2.34
C ARG A 190 -8.70 -18.83 3.53
N SER A 191 -7.40 -18.83 3.70
CA SER A 191 -6.68 -19.63 4.70
C SER A 191 -6.01 -18.75 5.77
N LEU A 192 -6.33 -19.01 7.05
CA LEU A 192 -5.64 -18.37 8.18
C LEU A 192 -4.17 -18.77 8.27
N ASP A 193 -3.79 -19.95 7.78
CA ASP A 193 -2.39 -20.37 7.75
C ASP A 193 -1.59 -19.52 6.76
N LYS A 194 -2.22 -19.09 5.64
CA LYS A 194 -1.59 -18.10 4.73
C LYS A 194 -1.42 -16.75 5.40
N VAL A 195 -2.40 -16.30 6.19
CA VAL A 195 -2.28 -15.04 6.96
C VAL A 195 -1.11 -15.15 7.94
N ARG A 196 -1.05 -16.25 8.72
CA ARG A 196 0.04 -16.49 9.68
C ARG A 196 1.40 -16.52 8.97
N SER A 197 1.53 -17.33 7.91
CA SER A 197 2.77 -17.43 7.13
C SER A 197 3.24 -16.07 6.58
N LEU A 198 2.31 -15.22 6.14
CA LEU A 198 2.66 -13.88 5.66
C LEU A 198 3.13 -12.97 6.80
N VAL A 199 2.41 -12.95 7.92
CA VAL A 199 2.78 -12.15 9.10
C VAL A 199 4.14 -12.59 9.64
N ASP A 200 4.37 -13.90 9.79
CA ASP A 200 5.65 -14.46 10.25
C ASP A 200 6.80 -14.07 9.29
N THR A 201 6.56 -14.17 7.97
CA THR A 201 7.58 -13.78 6.98
C THR A 201 7.95 -12.30 7.09
N VAL A 202 6.97 -11.41 7.19
CA VAL A 202 7.21 -9.97 7.34
C VAL A 202 7.91 -9.69 8.68
N PHE A 203 7.43 -10.32 9.75
CA PHE A 203 7.97 -10.11 11.08
C PHE A 203 9.43 -10.58 11.20
N TYR A 204 9.72 -11.84 10.91
CA TYR A 204 11.05 -12.38 11.10
C TYR A 204 12.04 -11.92 10.03
N ARG A 205 11.70 -12.02 8.75
CA ARG A 205 12.63 -11.72 7.66
C ARG A 205 12.80 -10.22 7.42
N ASP A 206 11.66 -9.48 7.31
CA ASP A 206 11.72 -8.07 6.89
C ASP A 206 11.97 -7.12 8.08
N ILE A 207 11.64 -7.55 9.32
CA ILE A 207 11.86 -6.73 10.51
C ILE A 207 13.02 -7.28 11.36
N VAL A 208 12.88 -8.47 11.96
CA VAL A 208 13.87 -8.99 12.93
C VAL A 208 15.26 -9.13 12.30
N GLU A 209 15.39 -9.90 11.22
CA GLU A 209 16.67 -10.16 10.57
C GLU A 209 17.24 -8.89 9.92
N ARG A 210 16.43 -8.19 9.16
CA ARG A 210 16.88 -6.99 8.42
C ARG A 210 17.33 -5.87 9.35
N ARG A 211 16.60 -5.64 10.46
CA ARG A 211 16.92 -4.58 11.46
C ARG A 211 17.82 -5.07 12.57
N ARG A 212 18.18 -6.36 12.55
CA ARG A 212 19.01 -7.01 13.59
C ARG A 212 18.48 -6.72 14.99
N VAL A 213 17.16 -6.92 15.15
CA VAL A 213 16.48 -6.68 16.43
C VAL A 213 17.04 -7.64 17.47
N ARG A 214 17.47 -7.09 18.62
CA ARG A 214 18.07 -7.89 19.71
C ARG A 214 17.00 -8.46 20.63
N ASP A 215 16.03 -7.65 20.98
CA ASP A 215 14.92 -8.02 21.85
C ASP A 215 13.69 -8.39 20.99
N VAL A 216 13.67 -9.64 20.57
CA VAL A 216 12.61 -10.20 19.73
C VAL A 216 11.33 -10.37 20.55
N GLU A 217 11.43 -10.71 21.83
CA GLU A 217 10.26 -10.91 22.72
C GLU A 217 9.46 -9.62 22.90
N ALA A 218 10.14 -8.50 23.15
CA ALA A 218 9.47 -7.19 23.22
C ALA A 218 8.83 -6.80 21.89
N LEU A 219 9.45 -7.12 20.74
CA LEU A 219 8.88 -6.86 19.43
C LEU A 219 7.65 -7.75 19.16
N GLU A 220 7.66 -9.03 19.57
CA GLU A 220 6.48 -9.93 19.47
C GLU A 220 5.33 -9.45 20.36
N ALA A 221 5.63 -8.99 21.58
CA ALA A 221 4.65 -8.40 22.46
C ALA A 221 4.03 -7.14 21.83
N LEU A 222 4.85 -6.30 21.18
CA LEU A 222 4.36 -5.15 20.43
C LEU A 222 3.45 -5.57 19.26
N LEU A 223 3.83 -6.59 18.50
CA LEU A 223 2.98 -7.10 17.42
C LEU A 223 1.59 -7.49 17.93
N LYS A 224 1.52 -8.21 19.05
CA LYS A 224 0.24 -8.58 19.68
C LYS A 224 -0.57 -7.34 20.09
N LEU A 225 0.08 -6.35 20.73
CA LEU A 225 -0.57 -5.10 21.13
C LEU A 225 -1.09 -4.32 19.93
N VAL A 226 -0.34 -4.26 18.82
CA VAL A 226 -0.77 -3.61 17.58
C VAL A 226 -1.99 -4.30 16.98
N LEU A 227 -1.98 -5.64 16.90
CA LEU A 227 -3.11 -6.41 16.37
C LEU A 227 -4.38 -6.30 17.23
N GLU A 228 -4.22 -6.02 18.51
CA GLU A 228 -5.34 -5.86 19.45
C GLU A 228 -5.87 -4.43 19.53
N ASN A 229 -5.04 -3.43 19.23
CA ASN A 229 -5.35 -2.02 19.47
C ASN A 229 -5.27 -1.13 18.22
N TYR A 230 -5.22 -1.69 17.00
CA TYR A 230 -5.24 -0.88 15.78
C TYR A 230 -6.52 -0.02 15.72
N ALA A 231 -6.47 1.06 14.96
CA ALA A 231 -7.48 2.11 14.86
C ALA A 231 -7.76 2.92 16.16
N ASN A 232 -7.09 2.61 17.27
CA ASN A 232 -7.20 3.39 18.50
C ASN A 232 -6.03 4.37 18.64
N PRO A 233 -6.24 5.53 19.29
CA PRO A 233 -5.17 6.45 19.66
C PRO A 233 -4.19 5.81 20.64
N ILE A 234 -2.89 5.89 20.34
CA ILE A 234 -1.83 5.28 21.11
C ILE A 234 -0.66 6.26 21.31
N THR A 235 0.04 6.19 22.42
CA THR A 235 1.25 6.96 22.65
C THR A 235 2.48 6.07 22.75
N TRP A 236 3.63 6.57 22.32
CA TRP A 236 4.88 5.82 22.46
C TRP A 236 5.22 5.50 23.92
N ARG A 237 4.80 6.35 24.85
CA ARG A 237 4.99 6.13 26.30
C ARG A 237 4.10 5.01 26.83
N SER A 238 2.84 4.91 26.36
CA SER A 238 1.97 3.80 26.79
C SER A 238 2.49 2.47 26.27
N LEU A 239 2.93 2.39 25.00
CA LEU A 239 3.55 1.21 24.43
C LEU A 239 4.82 0.82 25.21
N ALA A 240 5.72 1.77 25.42
CA ALA A 240 6.96 1.55 26.14
C ALA A 240 6.73 0.94 27.53
N ARG A 241 5.73 1.45 28.26
CA ARG A 241 5.36 0.91 29.58
C ARG A 241 4.82 -0.52 29.47
N SER A 242 4.00 -0.82 28.47
CA SER A 242 3.43 -2.15 28.28
C SER A 242 4.47 -3.21 27.87
N LEU A 243 5.59 -2.77 27.28
CA LEU A 243 6.65 -3.63 26.75
C LEU A 243 7.89 -3.67 27.66
N ASP A 244 7.90 -2.92 28.75
CA ASP A 244 9.07 -2.70 29.65
C ASP A 244 10.34 -2.28 28.88
N VAL A 245 10.17 -1.38 27.88
CA VAL A 245 11.26 -0.78 27.10
C VAL A 245 11.21 0.73 27.18
N ASP A 246 12.24 1.41 26.69
CA ASP A 246 12.20 2.88 26.58
C ASP A 246 11.33 3.34 25.38
N ALA A 247 10.85 4.58 25.47
CA ALA A 247 9.94 5.14 24.44
C ALA A 247 10.60 5.27 23.05
N LYS A 248 11.93 5.37 22.97
CA LYS A 248 12.64 5.44 21.68
C LYS A 248 12.67 4.06 21.02
N THR A 249 12.85 3.02 21.80
CA THR A 249 12.80 1.62 21.36
C THR A 249 11.40 1.26 20.86
N ALA A 250 10.34 1.58 21.62
CA ALA A 250 8.95 1.37 21.18
C ALA A 250 8.65 2.11 19.86
N ALA A 251 9.06 3.37 19.74
CA ALA A 251 8.91 4.15 18.51
C ALA A 251 9.73 3.57 17.34
N ALA A 252 10.93 3.04 17.61
CA ALA A 252 11.75 2.39 16.58
C ALA A 252 11.09 1.11 16.06
N TYR A 253 10.51 0.30 16.92
CA TYR A 253 9.81 -0.93 16.55
C TYR A 253 8.57 -0.65 15.68
N ILE A 254 7.75 0.34 16.04
CA ILE A 254 6.64 0.79 15.20
C ILE A 254 7.15 1.25 13.83
N ARG A 255 8.23 2.02 13.80
CA ARG A 255 8.84 2.46 12.54
C ARG A 255 9.32 1.29 11.69
N TYR A 256 9.87 0.24 12.28
CA TYR A 256 10.29 -0.96 11.53
C TYR A 256 9.09 -1.68 10.91
N MET A 257 7.97 -1.78 11.64
CA MET A 257 6.71 -2.32 11.10
C MET A 257 6.16 -1.45 9.95
N GLU A 258 6.22 -0.12 10.08
CA GLU A 258 5.81 0.82 9.03
C GLU A 258 6.71 0.71 7.79
N GLU A 259 8.03 0.58 7.99
CA GLU A 259 9.01 0.38 6.93
C GLU A 259 8.81 -0.93 6.16
N ALA A 260 8.30 -1.97 6.82
CA ALA A 260 7.92 -3.23 6.21
C ALA A 260 6.50 -3.23 5.61
N TYR A 261 5.82 -2.07 5.57
CA TYR A 261 4.42 -1.94 5.15
C TYR A 261 3.46 -2.87 5.91
N PHE A 262 3.75 -3.17 7.17
CA PHE A 262 2.85 -3.93 8.02
C PHE A 262 1.70 -3.06 8.54
N LEU A 263 2.01 -1.80 8.84
CA LEU A 263 1.09 -0.80 9.38
C LEU A 263 1.40 0.60 8.83
N PHE A 264 0.48 1.52 9.09
CA PHE A 264 0.63 2.96 8.84
C PHE A 264 0.33 3.74 10.11
N VAL A 265 1.12 4.78 10.35
CA VAL A 265 0.95 5.69 11.50
C VAL A 265 0.25 6.95 11.04
N VAL A 266 -0.89 7.27 11.64
CA VAL A 266 -1.69 8.45 11.33
C VAL A 266 -1.57 9.46 12.47
N GLU A 267 -1.22 10.70 12.13
CA GLU A 267 -1.10 11.79 13.06
C GLU A 267 -2.43 12.52 13.28
N ARG A 268 -2.55 13.24 14.41
CA ARG A 268 -3.66 14.13 14.65
C ARG A 268 -3.65 15.31 13.67
N PHE A 269 -4.81 15.71 13.16
CA PHE A 269 -4.96 16.93 12.38
C PHE A 269 -4.71 18.18 13.22
N GLY A 270 -3.98 19.15 12.68
CA GLY A 270 -3.72 20.42 13.33
C GLY A 270 -2.27 20.91 13.23
N PRO A 271 -1.93 22.01 13.94
CA PRO A 271 -0.59 22.60 13.90
C PRO A 271 0.51 21.63 14.33
N ALA A 272 1.67 21.65 13.66
CA ALA A 272 2.80 20.75 13.87
C ALA A 272 3.21 20.58 15.35
N LYS A 273 3.22 21.70 16.13
CA LYS A 273 3.61 21.67 17.54
C LYS A 273 2.66 20.83 18.42
N ARG A 274 1.35 20.85 18.12
CA ARG A 274 0.35 20.02 18.81
C ARG A 274 0.41 18.58 18.31
N ARG A 275 0.56 18.38 17.01
CA ARG A 275 0.62 17.09 16.34
C ARG A 275 1.75 16.20 16.86
N ILE A 276 2.96 16.74 17.05
CA ILE A 276 4.12 15.99 17.54
C ILE A 276 3.88 15.33 18.90
N LYS A 277 3.13 16.01 19.79
CA LYS A 277 2.87 15.54 21.17
C LYS A 277 1.60 14.71 21.31
N ALA A 278 0.74 14.72 20.30
CA ALA A 278 -0.53 14.01 20.32
C ALA A 278 -0.33 12.48 20.22
N PRO A 279 -1.28 11.68 20.72
CA PRO A 279 -1.38 10.28 20.38
C PRO A 279 -1.40 10.08 18.86
N ARG A 280 -1.13 8.88 18.40
CA ARG A 280 -1.22 8.49 17.00
C ARG A 280 -2.17 7.32 16.87
N LYS A 281 -2.88 7.24 15.73
CA LYS A 281 -3.60 6.03 15.36
C LYS A 281 -2.71 5.13 14.50
N ILE A 282 -2.83 3.84 14.68
CA ILE A 282 -2.13 2.83 13.88
C ILE A 282 -3.16 2.05 13.08
N TYR A 283 -2.97 1.99 11.77
CA TYR A 283 -3.81 1.19 10.87
C TYR A 283 -2.96 0.08 10.25
N LEU A 284 -3.50 -1.12 10.19
CA LEU A 284 -2.87 -2.26 9.50
C LEU A 284 -2.96 -2.05 8.00
N VAL A 285 -1.98 -2.54 7.25
CA VAL A 285 -2.03 -2.53 5.78
C VAL A 285 -3.20 -3.35 5.24
N ASP A 286 -3.66 -4.31 6.03
CA ASP A 286 -4.86 -5.08 5.78
C ASP A 286 -5.43 -5.59 7.11
N PRO A 287 -6.71 -5.36 7.41
CA PRO A 287 -7.31 -5.80 8.67
C PRO A 287 -7.37 -7.32 8.84
N VAL A 288 -7.08 -8.13 7.80
CA VAL A 288 -6.99 -9.58 7.91
C VAL A 288 -5.91 -10.01 8.92
N PHE A 289 -4.87 -9.21 9.12
CA PHE A 289 -3.82 -9.51 10.12
C PHE A 289 -4.36 -9.57 11.55
N ALA A 290 -5.36 -8.75 11.86
CA ALA A 290 -6.03 -8.79 13.16
C ALA A 290 -6.77 -10.10 13.42
N SER A 291 -7.03 -10.92 12.40
CA SER A 291 -7.64 -12.26 12.58
C SER A 291 -6.73 -13.23 13.33
N LEU A 292 -5.45 -12.89 13.52
CA LEU A 292 -4.49 -13.66 14.33
C LEU A 292 -4.57 -13.31 15.82
N SER A 293 -5.26 -12.23 16.20
CA SER A 293 -5.49 -11.85 17.59
C SER A 293 -6.77 -12.46 18.14
N LYS A 294 -6.79 -12.79 19.44
CA LYS A 294 -7.99 -13.28 20.13
C LYS A 294 -9.12 -12.26 20.19
N SER A 295 -8.80 -10.96 20.22
CA SER A 295 -9.72 -9.83 20.24
C SER A 295 -9.93 -9.19 18.85
N GLY A 296 -9.35 -9.76 17.79
CA GLY A 296 -9.28 -9.16 16.45
C GLY A 296 -10.58 -9.19 15.64
N LEU A 297 -11.72 -9.53 16.25
CA LEU A 297 -13.04 -9.56 15.62
C LEU A 297 -13.87 -8.30 15.91
N ASP A 298 -13.26 -7.22 16.36
CA ASP A 298 -13.96 -5.93 16.45
C ASP A 298 -14.27 -5.41 15.04
N MET A 299 -15.52 -5.56 14.65
CA MET A 299 -15.98 -5.20 13.30
C MET A 299 -15.98 -3.69 13.07
N GLY A 300 -16.13 -2.89 14.12
CA GLY A 300 -16.03 -1.43 14.03
C GLY A 300 -14.62 -1.00 13.63
N ARG A 301 -13.61 -1.45 14.35
CA ARG A 301 -12.19 -1.17 14.01
C ARG A 301 -11.79 -1.74 12.66
N ARG A 302 -12.30 -2.91 12.30
CA ARG A 302 -12.05 -3.53 10.99
C ARG A 302 -12.64 -2.68 9.87
N LEU A 303 -13.85 -2.17 10.05
CA LEU A 303 -14.49 -1.26 9.11
C LEU A 303 -13.70 0.05 8.96
N GLU A 304 -13.31 0.67 10.09
CA GLU A 304 -12.49 1.89 10.10
C GLU A 304 -11.16 1.67 9.35
N ASN A 305 -10.49 0.54 9.58
CA ASN A 305 -9.26 0.20 8.88
C ASN A 305 -9.47 0.02 7.36
N LEU A 306 -10.57 -0.58 6.93
CA LEU A 306 -10.90 -0.72 5.50
C LEU A 306 -11.15 0.64 4.85
N VAL A 307 -11.88 1.54 5.53
CA VAL A 307 -12.09 2.92 5.07
C VAL A 307 -10.76 3.67 4.98
N PHE A 308 -9.90 3.52 6.00
CA PHE A 308 -8.56 4.10 5.97
C PHE A 308 -7.75 3.64 4.75
N ILE A 309 -7.72 2.32 4.45
CA ILE A 309 -6.96 1.80 3.30
C ILE A 309 -7.52 2.32 1.98
N GLU A 310 -8.82 2.47 1.84
CA GLU A 310 -9.41 3.04 0.63
C GLU A 310 -9.07 4.53 0.47
N LEU A 311 -9.12 5.30 1.55
CA LEU A 311 -8.65 6.70 1.55
C LEU A 311 -7.14 6.82 1.32
N LEU A 312 -6.34 5.86 1.82
CA LEU A 312 -4.91 5.82 1.55
C LEU A 312 -4.61 5.58 0.06
N ARG A 313 -5.39 4.74 -0.63
CA ARG A 313 -5.30 4.58 -2.09
C ARG A 313 -5.50 5.91 -2.79
N ARG A 314 -6.56 6.62 -2.43
CA ARG A 314 -6.85 7.95 -2.97
C ARG A 314 -5.72 8.93 -2.68
N ALA A 315 -5.17 8.91 -1.46
CA ALA A 315 -4.04 9.77 -1.08
C ALA A 315 -2.78 9.50 -1.91
N VAL A 316 -2.45 8.22 -2.13
CA VAL A 316 -1.30 7.82 -2.96
C VAL A 316 -1.47 8.24 -4.42
N GLU A 317 -2.68 8.18 -4.96
CA GLU A 317 -2.97 8.54 -6.35
C GLU A 317 -2.98 10.05 -6.57
N ARG A 318 -3.54 10.83 -5.64
CA ARG A 318 -3.78 12.27 -5.79
C ARG A 318 -2.81 13.16 -5.00
N GLY A 319 -1.95 12.59 -4.16
CA GLY A 319 -1.01 13.35 -3.33
C GLY A 319 -1.61 13.91 -2.04
N GLY A 320 -2.79 13.45 -1.64
CA GLY A 320 -3.44 13.82 -0.39
C GLY A 320 -2.76 13.26 0.85
N ARG A 321 -3.23 13.69 2.02
CA ARG A 321 -2.74 13.23 3.34
C ARG A 321 -3.88 12.84 4.25
N LEU A 322 -3.63 11.85 5.10
CA LEU A 322 -4.59 11.36 6.08
C LEU A 322 -4.19 11.75 7.50
N TYR A 323 -5.20 12.11 8.28
CA TYR A 323 -5.11 12.45 9.69
C TYR A 323 -6.32 11.88 10.43
N TYR A 324 -6.27 11.82 11.75
CA TYR A 324 -7.47 11.74 12.59
C TYR A 324 -7.71 13.11 13.24
N VAL A 325 -8.94 13.39 13.63
CA VAL A 325 -9.32 14.67 14.26
C VAL A 325 -9.69 14.43 15.71
N ASP A 326 -9.13 15.23 16.61
CA ASP A 326 -9.45 15.23 18.04
C ASP A 326 -9.78 16.66 18.46
N LEU A 327 -11.05 16.92 18.73
CA LEU A 327 -11.61 18.18 19.14
C LEU A 327 -12.25 18.06 20.52
N ASP A 328 -12.51 19.19 21.16
CA ASP A 328 -13.17 19.25 22.50
C ASP A 328 -14.63 18.71 22.51
N GLY A 329 -15.10 18.13 21.44
CA GLY A 329 -16.42 17.50 21.32
C GLY A 329 -16.35 16.01 20.94
N GLY A 330 -15.15 15.45 20.82
CA GLY A 330 -14.92 14.07 20.47
C GLY A 330 -13.95 13.90 19.30
N GLU A 331 -13.63 12.65 19.02
CA GLU A 331 -12.73 12.24 17.92
C GLU A 331 -13.56 11.99 16.65
N VAL A 332 -13.09 12.47 15.49
CA VAL A 332 -13.53 12.01 14.16
C VAL A 332 -12.42 11.13 13.61
N ASP A 333 -12.81 9.97 13.09
CA ASP A 333 -11.89 8.87 12.79
C ASP A 333 -10.85 9.25 11.75
N LEU A 334 -11.26 9.89 10.63
CA LEU A 334 -10.36 10.20 9.53
C LEU A 334 -10.65 11.57 8.93
N ALA A 335 -9.57 12.28 8.57
CA ALA A 335 -9.60 13.47 7.75
C ALA A 335 -8.68 13.25 6.55
N TYR A 336 -9.20 13.46 5.36
CA TYR A 336 -8.44 13.49 4.12
C TYR A 336 -8.20 14.93 3.71
N VAL A 337 -6.96 15.27 3.41
CA VAL A 337 -6.54 16.64 3.06
C VAL A 337 -5.84 16.63 1.72
N GLU A 338 -6.39 17.36 0.75
CA GLU A 338 -5.85 17.51 -0.60
C GLU A 338 -5.98 18.97 -1.02
N ASP A 339 -4.87 19.60 -1.45
CA ASP A 339 -4.82 21.00 -1.89
C ASP A 339 -5.45 22.02 -0.91
N GLY A 340 -5.34 21.73 0.38
CA GLY A 340 -5.90 22.57 1.46
C GLY A 340 -7.38 22.30 1.77
N ALA A 341 -8.09 21.55 0.96
CA ALA A 341 -9.44 21.09 1.26
C ALA A 341 -9.41 19.94 2.28
N VAL A 342 -10.33 19.97 3.24
CA VAL A 342 -10.47 18.95 4.29
C VAL A 342 -11.78 18.20 4.08
N GLU A 343 -11.72 16.90 4.00
CA GLU A 343 -12.87 16.00 4.00
C GLU A 343 -12.84 15.16 5.25
N LEU A 344 -13.97 15.04 5.94
CA LEU A 344 -14.07 14.30 7.20
C LEU A 344 -14.87 13.00 7.03
N TYR A 345 -14.40 11.94 7.69
CA TYR A 345 -15.03 10.63 7.67
C TYR A 345 -15.16 10.11 9.09
N GLU A 346 -16.39 9.79 9.45
CA GLU A 346 -16.74 9.08 10.68
C GLU A 346 -17.19 7.69 10.30
N VAL A 347 -16.75 6.68 11.03
CA VAL A 347 -17.00 5.28 10.74
C VAL A 347 -17.68 4.62 11.94
N ALA A 348 -18.88 4.12 11.76
CA ALA A 348 -19.64 3.46 12.81
C ALA A 348 -20.23 2.15 12.29
N TYR A 349 -20.04 1.04 13.04
CA TYR A 349 -20.67 -0.23 12.67
C TYR A 349 -22.20 -0.10 12.64
N GLU A 350 -22.75 0.48 13.68
CA GLU A 350 -24.15 0.90 13.81
C GLU A 350 -24.18 2.41 14.09
N PRO A 351 -24.54 3.25 13.11
CA PRO A 351 -24.54 4.69 13.26
C PRO A 351 -25.70 5.15 14.15
N ASP A 352 -25.45 6.21 14.95
CA ASP A 352 -26.46 6.88 15.76
C ASP A 352 -26.39 8.41 15.55
N GLU A 353 -27.36 9.14 16.16
CA GLU A 353 -27.42 10.60 16.08
C GLU A 353 -26.18 11.29 16.69
N LYS A 354 -25.49 10.63 17.63
CA LYS A 354 -24.27 11.21 18.23
C LYS A 354 -23.14 11.27 17.21
N HIS A 355 -22.97 10.19 16.41
CA HIS A 355 -21.99 10.14 15.33
C HIS A 355 -22.27 11.23 14.28
N ALA A 356 -23.51 11.35 13.82
CA ALA A 356 -23.91 12.34 12.83
C ALA A 356 -23.72 13.78 13.35
N ARG A 357 -24.13 14.06 14.59
CA ARG A 357 -23.96 15.37 15.22
C ARG A 357 -22.50 15.73 15.40
N LYS A 358 -21.70 14.84 16.00
CA LYS A 358 -20.25 15.03 16.20
C LYS A 358 -19.55 15.38 14.88
N LEU A 359 -19.83 14.62 13.83
CA LEU A 359 -19.24 14.81 12.51
C LEU A 359 -19.62 16.18 11.91
N ARG A 360 -20.89 16.56 12.01
CA ARG A 360 -21.39 17.86 11.53
C ARG A 360 -20.78 19.04 12.28
N GLU A 361 -20.66 18.94 13.60
CA GLU A 361 -20.02 19.96 14.44
C GLU A 361 -18.52 20.09 14.11
N ALA A 362 -17.82 18.97 13.93
CA ALA A 362 -16.42 18.98 13.53
C ALA A 362 -16.23 19.61 12.14
N ALA A 363 -17.11 19.29 11.18
CA ALA A 363 -17.07 19.87 9.84
C ALA A 363 -17.25 21.40 9.89
N GLY A 364 -18.20 21.90 10.66
CA GLY A 364 -18.40 23.34 10.84
C GLY A 364 -17.21 24.04 11.48
N ARG A 365 -16.60 23.44 12.52
CA ARG A 365 -15.42 24.02 13.20
C ARG A 365 -14.18 24.08 12.35
N LEU A 366 -14.00 23.09 11.46
CA LEU A 366 -12.82 22.99 10.60
C LEU A 366 -13.02 23.63 9.21
N GLY A 367 -14.24 24.07 8.88
CA GLY A 367 -14.56 24.53 7.53
C GLY A 367 -14.34 23.43 6.50
N ALA A 368 -14.74 22.19 6.83
CA ALA A 368 -14.54 21.05 5.95
C ALA A 368 -15.33 21.20 4.64
N ALA A 369 -14.69 20.83 3.53
CA ALA A 369 -15.31 20.86 2.20
C ALA A 369 -16.43 19.83 2.08
N SER A 370 -16.30 18.70 2.78
CA SER A 370 -17.33 17.66 2.86
C SER A 370 -17.16 16.82 4.13
N TYR A 371 -18.21 16.09 4.49
CA TYR A 371 -18.16 15.10 5.55
C TYR A 371 -19.05 13.91 5.23
N THR A 372 -18.63 12.70 5.61
CA THR A 372 -19.33 11.46 5.32
C THR A 372 -19.35 10.57 6.56
N LEU A 373 -20.54 10.11 6.93
CA LEU A 373 -20.73 9.05 7.92
C LEU A 373 -20.79 7.71 7.17
N ILE A 374 -19.91 6.79 7.51
CA ILE A 374 -19.81 5.47 6.88
C ILE A 374 -20.28 4.41 7.88
N SER A 375 -21.21 3.57 7.47
CA SER A 375 -21.73 2.45 8.26
C SER A 375 -21.29 1.10 7.71
N TRP A 376 -21.52 0.04 8.51
CA TRP A 376 -21.37 -1.32 7.99
C TRP A 376 -22.37 -1.60 6.86
N ASP A 377 -23.67 -1.38 7.10
CA ASP A 377 -24.75 -1.63 6.12
C ASP A 377 -26.02 -0.77 6.35
N SER A 378 -26.01 0.21 7.27
CA SER A 378 -27.15 1.08 7.54
C SER A 378 -27.07 2.39 6.74
N GLU A 379 -28.24 2.93 6.38
CA GLU A 379 -28.39 4.29 5.83
C GLU A 379 -28.98 5.28 6.87
N ASP A 380 -29.14 4.84 8.14
CA ASP A 380 -29.67 5.68 9.20
C ASP A 380 -28.78 6.89 9.47
N HIS A 381 -29.39 7.98 9.91
CA HIS A 381 -28.70 9.25 10.21
C HIS A 381 -27.88 9.82 9.05
N GLY A 382 -28.20 9.45 7.80
CA GLY A 382 -27.49 9.90 6.61
C GLY A 382 -26.17 9.14 6.37
N ALA A 383 -26.00 7.98 6.99
CA ALA A 383 -24.84 7.13 6.78
C ALA A 383 -24.86 6.47 5.39
N ILE A 384 -23.70 6.20 4.87
CA ILE A 384 -23.52 5.46 3.61
C ILE A 384 -22.93 4.10 3.94
N PRO A 385 -23.56 2.98 3.53
CA PRO A 385 -22.99 1.65 3.65
C PRO A 385 -21.59 1.57 3.02
N ALA A 386 -20.62 1.00 3.72
CA ALA A 386 -19.21 0.97 3.29
C ALA A 386 -19.04 0.29 1.92
N TRP A 387 -19.77 -0.81 1.67
CA TRP A 387 -19.73 -1.45 0.37
C TRP A 387 -20.21 -0.54 -0.77
N LYS A 388 -21.22 0.28 -0.52
CA LYS A 388 -21.77 1.25 -1.47
C LYS A 388 -20.79 2.40 -1.70
N TRP A 389 -20.21 2.94 -0.62
CA TRP A 389 -19.20 3.98 -0.67
C TRP A 389 -17.94 3.53 -1.42
N MET A 390 -17.43 2.33 -1.14
CA MET A 390 -16.26 1.78 -1.85
C MET A 390 -16.54 1.50 -3.32
N LEU A 391 -17.76 1.03 -3.69
CA LEU A 391 -18.12 0.84 -5.10
C LEU A 391 -18.29 2.17 -5.85
N ALA A 392 -18.77 3.23 -5.19
CA ALA A 392 -18.85 4.55 -5.80
C ALA A 392 -17.46 5.07 -6.23
N SER A 393 -16.44 4.82 -5.40
CA SER A 393 -15.06 5.17 -5.74
C SER A 393 -14.48 4.41 -6.94
N CYS A 394 -15.17 3.35 -7.42
CA CYS A 394 -14.76 2.61 -8.61
C CYS A 394 -14.94 3.40 -9.92
N GLY A 395 -15.92 4.32 -9.99
CA GLY A 395 -16.22 5.11 -11.18
C GLY A 395 -15.29 6.28 -11.42
N ASP A 396 -14.80 6.91 -10.36
CA ASP A 396 -14.03 8.16 -10.43
C ASP A 396 -12.64 8.05 -11.07
N ARG A 397 -12.16 6.84 -11.34
CA ARG A 397 -10.77 6.60 -11.78
C ARG A 397 -10.59 6.49 -13.30
N THR A 398 -11.66 6.62 -14.09
CA THR A 398 -11.59 6.46 -15.54
C THR A 398 -11.41 7.77 -16.34
N THR A 399 -11.50 8.94 -15.70
CA THR A 399 -11.59 10.24 -16.40
C THR A 399 -10.33 11.10 -16.39
N SER A 400 -9.20 10.68 -15.81
CA SER A 400 -8.00 11.55 -15.73
C SER A 400 -6.82 11.15 -16.63
N ALA A 401 -7.01 10.29 -17.66
CA ALA A 401 -5.91 9.80 -18.50
C ALA A 401 -5.95 10.23 -19.98
N ASP A 402 -6.95 11.00 -20.42
CA ASP A 402 -7.04 11.51 -21.80
C ASP A 402 -7.19 13.05 -21.84
N GLY A 403 -6.21 13.74 -21.29
CA GLY A 403 -5.96 15.16 -21.58
C GLY A 403 -5.15 15.28 -22.86
N GLY A 404 -5.75 14.90 -24.01
CA GLY A 404 -5.21 15.21 -25.31
C GLY A 404 -5.15 16.73 -25.50
N VAL A 405 -3.95 17.23 -25.68
CA VAL A 405 -3.71 18.60 -26.14
C VAL A 405 -4.31 18.75 -27.54
N GLU A 406 -5.51 19.27 -27.64
CA GLU A 406 -6.03 19.81 -28.90
C GLU A 406 -5.24 21.08 -29.24
N ALA A 407 -4.36 20.95 -30.21
CA ALA A 407 -3.77 22.09 -30.90
C ALA A 407 -4.88 22.87 -31.61
N ARG A 408 -5.11 24.11 -31.18
CA ARG A 408 -5.93 25.06 -31.97
C ARG A 408 -5.12 25.51 -33.19
N PRO A 409 -5.66 25.48 -34.40
CA PRO A 409 -5.01 26.08 -35.54
C PRO A 409 -5.18 27.59 -35.52
N SER A 410 -4.09 28.27 -35.86
CA SER A 410 -3.85 29.68 -36.26
C SER A 410 -4.82 30.77 -35.82
#